data_a00cbadabad96a6560454b6fe58507fe
#
_entry.id   a00cbadabad96a6560454b6fe58507fe
#
_cell.length_a   1.000
_cell.length_b   1.000
_cell.length_c   1.000
_cell.angle_alpha   90.00
_cell.angle_beta   90.00
_cell.angle_gamma   90.00
#
_symmetry.space_group_name_H-M   'P 1'
#
loop_
_entity.id
_entity.type
_entity.pdbx_description
1 polymer ?
#
loop_
_entity_poly.entity_id
_entity_poly.type
_entity_poly.pdbx_seq_one_letter_code
_entity_poly.pdbx_strand_id
1 'polypeptide(L)'
;MPGSAVAAPPLPPGLSPDAVADAIEQFHHRIYARWADEPLPALDHQTPRQCITTEPGLDRVKGLLRSYEDGEAILAAQQGRRTVSLGFMWAELGITR
;
A
#
# COMPACT_ATOMS: atom_id res chain seq x y z
N MET A 1 -13.80 -16.43 16.36
CA MET A 1 -13.65 -15.86 15.88
C MET A 1 -13.03 -15.67 15.21
N PRO A 2 -12.88 -15.67 14.81
CA PRO A 2 -12.27 -15.44 14.17
C PRO A 2 -11.84 -14.49 13.77
N GLY A 3 -11.64 -14.34 14.06
CA GLY A 3 -11.43 -13.47 13.83
C GLY A 3 -10.80 -12.81 13.11
N SER A 4 -10.43 -12.99 12.98
CA SER A 4 -9.81 -12.43 12.46
C SER A 4 -9.83 -11.92 11.39
N ALA A 5 -10.35 -12.48 10.95
CA ALA A 5 -10.48 -12.08 9.80
C ALA A 5 -11.03 -10.88 9.68
N VAL A 6 -10.52 -10.22 9.44
CA VAL A 6 -10.94 -9.09 9.49
C VAL A 6 -11.47 -8.56 8.30
N ALA A 7 -12.64 -8.69 8.08
CA ALA A 7 -13.31 -7.98 7.05
C ALA A 7 -13.27 -6.53 7.40
N ALA A 8 -12.99 -5.70 6.42
CA ALA A 8 -13.08 -4.28 6.62
C ALA A 8 -14.50 -3.90 6.98
N PRO A 9 -14.70 -2.96 7.90
CA PRO A 9 -16.05 -2.52 8.21
C PRO A 9 -16.70 -1.84 7.00
N PRO A 10 -18.02 -1.92 6.87
CA PRO A 10 -18.70 -1.19 5.82
C PRO A 10 -18.53 0.31 6.02
N LEU A 11 -18.69 1.06 4.93
CA LEU A 11 -18.58 2.51 5.01
C LEU A 11 -19.73 3.07 5.82
N PRO A 12 -19.47 4.12 6.62
CA PRO A 12 -20.54 4.75 7.38
C PRO A 12 -21.62 5.34 6.46
N PRO A 13 -22.86 5.38 6.91
CA PRO A 13 -23.92 6.03 6.14
C PRO A 13 -23.60 7.50 5.91
N GLY A 14 -23.92 8.01 4.76
CA GLY A 14 -23.73 9.42 4.45
C GLY A 14 -22.39 9.77 3.85
N LEU A 15 -21.43 8.82 3.79
CA LEU A 15 -20.17 9.04 3.12
C LEU A 15 -20.23 8.38 1.74
N SER A 16 -19.83 9.11 0.71
CA SER A 16 -19.74 8.52 -0.61
C SER A 16 -18.47 7.66 -0.70
N PRO A 17 -18.53 6.57 -1.47
CA PRO A 17 -17.32 5.76 -1.68
C PRO A 17 -16.16 6.56 -2.27
N ASP A 18 -16.43 7.52 -3.15
CA ASP A 18 -15.39 8.35 -3.73
C ASP A 18 -14.73 9.25 -2.70
N ALA A 19 -15.52 9.84 -1.81
CA ALA A 19 -14.96 10.68 -0.75
C ALA A 19 -14.05 9.87 0.18
N VAL A 20 -14.44 8.64 0.48
CA VAL A 20 -13.64 7.75 1.31
C VAL A 20 -12.34 7.38 0.58
N ALA A 21 -12.44 7.05 -0.71
CA ALA A 21 -11.25 6.71 -1.50
C ALA A 21 -10.27 7.88 -1.55
N ASP A 22 -10.76 9.10 -1.74
CA ASP A 22 -9.92 10.30 -1.76
C ASP A 22 -9.22 10.50 -0.42
N ALA A 23 -9.93 10.29 0.68
CA ALA A 23 -9.35 10.43 2.01
C ALA A 23 -8.26 9.37 2.25
N ILE A 24 -8.49 8.14 1.81
CA ILE A 24 -7.52 7.06 1.93
C ILE A 24 -6.28 7.38 1.09
N GLU A 25 -6.47 7.90 -0.11
CA GLU A 25 -5.35 8.26 -0.98
C GLU A 25 -4.47 9.31 -0.31
N GLN A 26 -5.07 10.35 0.26
CA GLN A 26 -4.33 11.38 0.97
C GLN A 26 -3.61 10.80 2.18
N PHE A 27 -4.26 9.88 2.90
CA PHE A 27 -3.67 9.21 4.03
C PHE A 27 -2.45 8.39 3.63
N HIS A 28 -2.56 7.64 2.53
CA HIS A 28 -1.45 6.84 2.01
C HIS A 28 -0.26 7.72 1.63
N HIS A 29 -0.51 8.84 0.95
CA HIS A 29 0.57 9.76 0.58
C HIS A 29 1.27 10.30 1.82
N ARG A 30 0.53 10.50 2.91
CA ARG A 30 1.11 11.02 4.14
C ARG A 30 1.89 9.96 4.90
N ILE A 31 1.33 8.76 5.08
CA ILE A 31 2.01 7.73 5.87
C ILE A 31 3.18 7.11 5.12
N TYR A 32 3.13 7.09 3.80
CA TYR A 32 4.20 6.53 2.98
C TYR A 32 5.15 7.58 2.41
N ALA A 33 5.06 8.82 2.88
CA ALA A 33 5.89 9.91 2.36
C ALA A 33 7.40 9.60 2.48
N ARG A 34 7.79 8.86 3.51
CA ARG A 34 9.18 8.52 3.77
C ARG A 34 9.47 7.04 3.63
N TRP A 35 8.50 6.29 3.11
CA TRP A 35 8.62 4.83 3.07
C TRP A 35 9.90 4.36 2.37
N ALA A 36 10.28 5.04 1.28
CA ALA A 36 11.45 4.66 0.49
C ALA A 36 12.76 4.76 1.29
N ASP A 37 12.77 5.58 2.32
CA ASP A 37 13.97 5.87 3.10
C ASP A 37 13.86 5.40 4.56
N GLU A 38 12.90 4.52 4.85
CA GLU A 38 12.74 3.97 6.19
C GLU A 38 13.13 2.49 6.21
N PRO A 39 13.89 2.04 7.23
CA PRO A 39 14.22 0.62 7.36
C PRO A 39 12.94 -0.19 7.61
N LEU A 40 12.78 -1.29 6.91
CA LEU A 40 11.59 -2.13 7.04
C LEU A 40 12.00 -3.53 7.50
N PRO A 41 11.31 -4.08 8.51
CA PRO A 41 11.59 -5.46 8.93
C PRO A 41 11.44 -6.46 7.78
N ALA A 42 10.49 -6.25 6.88
CA ALA A 42 10.28 -7.13 5.73
C ALA A 42 11.48 -7.14 4.76
N LEU A 43 12.37 -6.16 4.86
CA LEU A 43 13.56 -6.04 4.01
C LEU A 43 14.84 -6.17 4.84
N ASP A 44 14.79 -6.93 5.93
CA ASP A 44 15.94 -7.13 6.84
C ASP A 44 16.47 -5.80 7.36
N HIS A 45 15.55 -4.88 7.65
CA HIS A 45 15.84 -3.53 8.18
C HIS A 45 16.60 -2.64 7.22
N GLN A 46 16.64 -3.00 5.93
CA GLN A 46 17.12 -2.10 4.90
C GLN A 46 16.00 -1.18 4.46
N THR A 47 16.36 0.01 3.96
CA THR A 47 15.35 0.86 3.34
C THR A 47 15.02 0.30 1.96
N PRO A 48 13.82 0.54 1.44
CA PRO A 48 13.50 0.15 0.07
C PRO A 48 14.51 0.70 -0.94
N ARG A 49 14.95 1.94 -0.76
CA ARG A 49 15.93 2.56 -1.66
C ARG A 49 17.27 1.82 -1.64
N GLN A 50 17.70 1.36 -0.48
CA GLN A 50 18.93 0.55 -0.39
C GLN A 50 18.72 -0.82 -1.02
N CYS A 51 17.54 -1.39 -0.79
CA CYS A 51 17.26 -2.76 -1.21
C CYS A 51 17.25 -2.92 -2.72
N ILE A 52 16.79 -1.91 -3.46
CA ILE A 52 16.67 -2.01 -4.93
C ILE A 52 18.01 -1.89 -5.66
N THR A 53 19.11 -1.73 -4.95
CA THR A 53 20.43 -1.65 -5.59
C THR A 53 20.94 -3.03 -6.05
N THR A 54 20.30 -4.10 -5.65
CA THR A 54 20.61 -5.45 -6.11
C THR A 54 19.38 -6.06 -6.77
N GLU A 55 19.60 -7.02 -7.68
CA GLU A 55 18.46 -7.69 -8.32
C GLU A 55 17.56 -8.43 -7.33
N PRO A 56 18.09 -9.25 -6.41
CA PRO A 56 17.21 -9.91 -5.45
C PRO A 56 16.46 -8.91 -4.58
N GLY A 57 17.10 -7.82 -4.17
CA GLY A 57 16.45 -6.79 -3.38
C GLY A 57 15.35 -6.07 -4.16
N LEU A 58 15.60 -5.78 -5.43
CA LEU A 58 14.59 -5.18 -6.29
C LEU A 58 13.35 -6.07 -6.39
N ASP A 59 13.55 -7.38 -6.59
CA ASP A 59 12.44 -8.32 -6.65
C ASP A 59 11.65 -8.36 -5.35
N ARG A 60 12.34 -8.29 -4.21
CA ARG A 60 11.67 -8.25 -2.91
C ARG A 60 10.82 -7.02 -2.75
N VAL A 61 11.34 -5.85 -3.13
CA VAL A 61 10.59 -4.60 -3.02
C VAL A 61 9.38 -4.62 -3.95
N LYS A 62 9.54 -5.10 -5.17
CA LYS A 62 8.41 -5.23 -6.09
C LYS A 62 7.33 -6.16 -5.54
N GLY A 63 7.73 -7.29 -4.96
CA GLY A 63 6.79 -8.21 -4.32
C GLY A 63 6.05 -7.58 -3.16
N LEU A 64 6.77 -6.80 -2.36
CA LEU A 64 6.17 -6.09 -1.23
C LEU A 64 5.14 -5.07 -1.71
N LEU A 65 5.50 -4.27 -2.73
CA LEU A 65 4.57 -3.28 -3.28
C LEU A 65 3.33 -3.94 -3.88
N ARG A 66 3.50 -5.07 -4.58
CA ARG A 66 2.37 -5.80 -5.12
C ARG A 66 1.45 -6.33 -4.03
N SER A 67 2.03 -6.77 -2.90
CA SER A 67 1.21 -7.23 -1.78
C SER A 67 0.41 -6.09 -1.16
N TYR A 68 0.98 -4.89 -1.08
CA TYR A 68 0.23 -3.72 -0.63
C TYR A 68 -0.92 -3.41 -1.60
N GLU A 69 -0.66 -3.49 -2.90
CA GLU A 69 -1.70 -3.21 -3.91
C GLU A 69 -2.81 -4.24 -3.84
N ASP A 70 -2.45 -5.52 -3.67
CA ASP A 70 -3.45 -6.59 -3.56
C ASP A 70 -4.30 -6.41 -2.31
N GLY A 71 -3.68 -6.05 -1.18
CA GLY A 71 -4.41 -5.79 0.04
C GLY A 71 -5.37 -4.62 -0.11
N GLU A 72 -4.94 -3.56 -0.78
CA GLU A 72 -5.80 -2.41 -1.02
C GLU A 72 -6.96 -2.78 -1.95
N ALA A 73 -6.72 -3.60 -2.97
CA ALA A 73 -7.77 -4.02 -3.88
C ALA A 73 -8.85 -4.83 -3.15
N ILE A 74 -8.42 -5.73 -2.27
CA ILE A 74 -9.36 -6.52 -1.48
C ILE A 74 -10.17 -5.62 -0.56
N LEU A 75 -9.51 -4.70 0.13
CA LEU A 75 -10.17 -3.78 1.05
C LEU A 75 -11.18 -2.90 0.32
N ALA A 76 -10.79 -2.38 -0.85
CA ALA A 76 -11.66 -1.54 -1.64
C ALA A 76 -12.91 -2.30 -2.09
N ALA A 77 -12.74 -3.55 -2.50
CA ALA A 77 -13.88 -4.38 -2.89
C ALA A 77 -14.83 -4.60 -1.72
N GLN A 78 -14.29 -4.85 -0.53
CA GLN A 78 -15.11 -5.04 0.67
C GLN A 78 -15.88 -3.78 1.03
N GLN A 79 -15.32 -2.62 0.76
CA GLN A 79 -15.95 -1.33 1.09
C GLN A 79 -16.75 -0.74 -0.05
N GLY A 80 -16.80 -1.40 -1.21
CA GLY A 80 -17.58 -0.91 -2.34
C GLY A 80 -17.07 0.41 -2.91
N ARG A 81 -15.79 0.64 -2.85
CA ARG A 81 -15.17 1.88 -3.36
C ARG A 81 -14.10 1.56 -4.39
N ARG A 82 -13.63 2.59 -5.10
CA ARG A 82 -12.53 2.39 -6.05
C ARG A 82 -11.24 2.01 -5.32
N THR A 83 -10.39 1.24 -5.98
CA THR A 83 -9.07 0.91 -5.48
C THR A 83 -8.18 2.16 -5.57
N VAL A 84 -7.50 2.47 -4.48
CA VAL A 84 -6.59 3.61 -4.44
C VAL A 84 -5.24 3.17 -5.00
N SER A 85 -4.70 3.96 -5.93
CA SER A 85 -3.43 3.64 -6.56
C SER A 85 -2.27 3.86 -5.58
N LEU A 86 -1.34 2.93 -5.57
CA LEU A 86 -0.07 3.06 -4.85
C LEU A 86 1.08 3.30 -5.83
N GLY A 87 0.77 3.71 -7.05
CA GLY A 87 1.77 3.97 -8.08
C GLY A 87 2.83 4.99 -7.67
N PHE A 88 2.48 5.91 -6.78
CA PHE A 88 3.46 6.91 -6.32
C PHE A 88 4.64 6.26 -5.58
N MET A 89 4.44 5.11 -4.95
CA MET A 89 5.52 4.41 -4.25
C MET A 89 6.51 3.81 -5.26
N TRP A 90 6.00 3.27 -6.37
CA TRP A 90 6.86 2.80 -7.46
C TRP A 90 7.65 3.95 -8.06
N ALA A 91 6.98 5.08 -8.30
CA ALA A 91 7.61 6.26 -8.89
C ALA A 91 8.67 6.85 -7.97
N GLU A 92 8.43 6.84 -6.67
CA GLU A 92 9.38 7.36 -5.69
C GLU A 92 10.72 6.63 -5.77
N LEU A 93 10.69 5.32 -6.04
CA LEU A 93 11.90 4.52 -6.16
C LEU A 93 12.45 4.50 -7.59
N GLY A 94 11.72 5.06 -8.55
CA GLY A 94 12.14 5.06 -9.95
C GLY A 94 12.12 3.67 -10.58
N ILE A 95 11.27 2.78 -10.08
CA ILE A 95 11.17 1.41 -10.58
C ILE A 95 9.85 1.21 -11.31
N THR A 96 9.81 0.19 -12.18
CA THR A 96 8.60 -0.16 -12.93
C THR A 96 8.10 -1.52 -12.48
N ARG A 97 6.81 -1.72 -12.70
CA ARG A 97 6.16 -2.99 -12.35
C ARG A 97 6.77 -4.19 -13.06
#